data_472a83ecdcc420455ab9ef0c55c879e6
#
_entry.id   472a83ecdcc420455ab9ef0c55c879e6
#
_cell.length_a   1.000
_cell.length_b   1.000
_cell.length_c   1.000
_cell.angle_alpha   90.00
_cell.angle_beta   90.00
_cell.angle_gamma   90.00
#
_symmetry.space_group_name_H-M   'P 1'
#
loop_
_entity.id
_entity.type
_entity.pdbx_description
1 polymer ?
#
loop_
_entity_poly.entity_id
_entity_poly.type
_entity_poly.pdbx_seq_one_letter_code
_entity_poly.pdbx_strand_id
1 'polypeptide(L)'
;DKVGLALGSAKLFPSELSGGMKKRVALARALVLSPQILFLDEPNSGLDPISARMMDRLVMRLRDDLGVTIIEVTHDVDSIFDILDRFLIIDNKKIAFEGSMNEISNLAHNPLEELFKMRKVKA
;
A
#
# COMPACT_ATOMS: atom_id res chain seq x y z
N ASP A 1 16.94 0.62 11.76
CA ASP A 1 15.95 1.48 11.10
C ASP A 1 15.32 0.77 9.89
N LYS A 2 14.32 -0.13 10.13
CA LYS A 2 13.64 -0.88 9.06
C LYS A 2 12.56 -0.07 8.34
N VAL A 3 12.07 1.00 8.95
CA VAL A 3 10.96 1.81 8.41
C VAL A 3 11.41 3.18 7.88
N GLY A 4 12.72 3.43 7.83
CA GLY A 4 13.27 4.66 7.26
C GLY A 4 13.10 5.91 8.11
N LEU A 5 12.99 5.77 9.43
CA LEU A 5 12.96 6.89 10.37
C LEU A 5 14.36 7.13 10.97
N ALA A 6 14.75 8.41 11.09
CA ALA A 6 15.97 8.79 11.80
C ALA A 6 15.84 8.46 13.29
N LEU A 7 16.94 8.03 13.92
CA LEU A 7 16.95 7.71 15.36
C LEU A 7 16.49 8.88 16.24
N GLY A 8 16.78 10.13 15.85
CA GLY A 8 16.32 11.33 16.55
C GLY A 8 14.80 11.45 16.62
N SER A 9 14.06 10.83 15.70
CA SER A 9 12.59 10.84 15.70
C SER A 9 11.99 10.10 16.89
N ALA A 10 12.72 9.19 17.52
CA ALA A 10 12.26 8.43 18.68
C ALA A 10 11.93 9.31 19.90
N LYS A 11 12.49 10.52 19.96
CA LYS A 11 12.27 11.48 21.04
C LYS A 11 11.14 12.48 20.75
N LEU A 12 10.55 12.46 19.57
CA LEU A 12 9.49 13.37 19.17
C LEU A 12 8.12 12.87 19.66
N PHE A 13 7.27 13.81 20.06
CA PHE A 13 5.85 13.56 20.31
C PHE A 13 5.11 13.32 19.00
N PRO A 14 3.97 12.58 19.01
CA PRO A 14 3.16 12.35 17.81
C PRO A 14 2.77 13.63 17.05
N SER A 15 2.53 14.74 17.76
CA SER A 15 2.20 16.04 17.16
C SER A 15 3.37 16.68 16.38
N GLU A 16 4.61 16.25 16.62
CA GLU A 16 5.82 16.75 15.96
C GLU A 16 6.19 15.96 14.71
N LEU A 17 5.48 14.86 14.44
CA LEU A 17 5.72 13.99 13.30
C LEU A 17 4.92 14.45 12.08
N SER A 18 5.54 14.35 10.89
CA SER A 18 4.81 14.49 9.63
C SER A 18 3.82 13.33 9.44
N GLY A 19 2.87 13.46 8.50
CA GLY A 19 1.91 12.41 8.17
C GLY A 19 2.61 11.10 7.76
N GLY A 20 3.64 11.19 6.91
CA GLY A 20 4.46 10.04 6.50
C GLY A 20 5.24 9.42 7.66
N MET A 21 5.80 10.25 8.56
CA MET A 21 6.49 9.77 9.75
C MET A 21 5.54 9.02 10.70
N LYS A 22 4.33 9.54 10.94
CA LYS A 22 3.29 8.85 11.74
C LYS A 22 2.96 7.48 11.18
N LYS A 23 2.78 7.37 9.87
CA LYS A 23 2.50 6.10 9.19
C LYS A 23 3.66 5.11 9.32
N ARG A 24 4.91 5.58 9.23
CA ARG A 24 6.10 4.75 9.44
C ARG A 24 6.24 4.27 10.88
N VAL A 25 5.88 5.11 11.87
CA VAL A 25 5.82 4.71 13.29
C VAL A 25 4.76 3.61 13.51
N ALA A 26 3.58 3.79 12.93
CA ALA A 26 2.52 2.78 13.01
C ALA A 26 2.97 1.44 12.40
N LEU A 27 3.64 1.48 11.26
CA LEU A 27 4.20 0.32 10.60
C LEU A 27 5.28 -0.37 11.47
N ALA A 28 6.20 0.41 12.04
CA ALA A 28 7.21 -0.11 12.97
C ALA A 28 6.57 -0.80 14.18
N ARG A 29 5.52 -0.22 14.74
CA ARG A 29 4.76 -0.80 15.85
C ARG A 29 4.14 -2.15 15.47
N ALA A 30 3.55 -2.25 14.29
CA ALA A 30 2.97 -3.49 13.81
C ALA A 30 4.02 -4.60 13.60
N LEU A 31 5.26 -4.24 13.28
CA LEU A 31 6.36 -5.18 13.01
C LEU A 31 7.09 -5.67 14.27
N VAL A 32 6.87 -5.06 15.43
CA VAL A 32 7.58 -5.39 16.69
C VAL A 32 7.45 -6.87 17.07
N LEU A 33 6.28 -7.46 16.82
CA LEU A 33 6.00 -8.86 17.15
C LEU A 33 6.38 -9.84 16.04
N SER A 34 7.09 -9.38 15.02
CA SER A 34 7.50 -10.20 13.87
C SER A 34 6.32 -10.98 13.24
N PRO A 35 5.26 -10.31 12.79
CA PRO A 35 4.06 -10.96 12.30
C PRO A 35 4.33 -11.72 11.00
N GLN A 36 3.59 -12.79 10.75
CA GLN A 36 3.60 -13.48 9.45
C GLN A 36 2.71 -12.80 8.42
N ILE A 37 1.66 -12.11 8.89
CA ILE A 37 0.71 -11.37 8.05
C ILE A 37 0.60 -9.94 8.59
N LEU A 38 0.70 -8.98 7.71
CA LEU A 38 0.56 -7.56 8.00
C LEU A 38 -0.64 -6.98 7.22
N PHE A 39 -1.58 -6.38 7.94
CA PHE A 39 -2.70 -5.67 7.33
C PHE A 39 -2.41 -4.17 7.30
N LEU A 40 -2.53 -3.58 6.13
CA LEU A 40 -2.38 -2.16 5.90
C LEU A 40 -3.71 -1.59 5.38
N ASP A 41 -4.25 -0.62 6.07
CA ASP A 41 -5.49 0.06 5.67
C ASP A 41 -5.15 1.48 5.20
N GLU A 42 -5.27 1.68 3.88
CA GLU A 42 -5.00 2.96 3.21
C GLU A 42 -3.65 3.58 3.62
N PRO A 43 -2.51 2.88 3.47
CA PRO A 43 -1.22 3.35 3.99
C PRO A 43 -0.75 4.67 3.33
N ASN A 44 -1.25 4.97 2.13
CA ASN A 44 -0.89 6.19 1.38
C ASN A 44 -1.86 7.34 1.57
N SER A 45 -2.94 7.17 2.34
CA SER A 45 -3.94 8.22 2.52
C SER A 45 -3.33 9.48 3.16
N GLY A 46 -3.66 10.65 2.59
CA GLY A 46 -3.16 11.94 3.08
C GLY A 46 -1.69 12.23 2.75
N LEU A 47 -1.00 11.36 2.02
CA LEU A 47 0.37 11.60 1.54
C LEU A 47 0.36 12.27 0.17
N ASP A 48 1.35 13.14 -0.07
CA ASP A 48 1.65 13.63 -1.42
C ASP A 48 2.11 12.47 -2.33
N PRO A 49 2.06 12.62 -3.66
CA PRO A 49 2.41 11.53 -4.59
C PRO A 49 3.82 10.96 -4.40
N ILE A 50 4.79 11.80 -4.09
CA ILE A 50 6.18 11.34 -3.88
C ILE A 50 6.28 10.50 -2.60
N SER A 51 5.71 10.99 -1.50
CA SER A 51 5.69 10.28 -0.21
C SER A 51 4.90 8.96 -0.31
N ALA A 52 3.82 8.94 -1.07
CA ALA A 52 3.06 7.72 -1.35
C ALA A 52 3.93 6.66 -2.05
N ARG A 53 4.65 7.03 -3.10
CA ARG A 53 5.57 6.09 -3.80
C ARG A 53 6.72 5.63 -2.90
N MET A 54 7.20 6.48 -2.00
CA MET A 54 8.20 6.08 -1.01
C MET A 54 7.62 5.06 -0.01
N MET A 55 6.37 5.22 0.39
CA MET A 55 5.67 4.24 1.24
C MET A 55 5.50 2.91 0.53
N ASP A 56 5.07 2.90 -0.73
CA ASP A 56 4.96 1.68 -1.53
C ASP A 56 6.30 0.92 -1.61
N ARG A 57 7.38 1.63 -1.88
CA ARG A 57 8.73 1.02 -1.91
C ARG A 57 9.14 0.45 -0.56
N LEU A 58 8.78 1.13 0.52
CA LEU A 58 9.04 0.62 1.88
C LEU A 58 8.28 -0.67 2.13
N VAL A 59 6.98 -0.71 1.80
CA VAL A 59 6.12 -1.89 1.95
C VAL A 59 6.70 -3.07 1.16
N MET A 60 7.12 -2.85 -0.10
CA MET A 60 7.74 -3.89 -0.92
C MET A 60 9.04 -4.42 -0.30
N ARG A 61 9.91 -3.52 0.20
CA ARG A 61 11.15 -3.94 0.87
C ARG A 61 10.88 -4.76 2.12
N LEU A 62 9.91 -4.37 2.93
CA LEU A 62 9.54 -5.14 4.12
C LEU A 62 9.04 -6.53 3.77
N ARG A 63 8.22 -6.65 2.72
CA ARG A 63 7.79 -7.95 2.19
C ARG A 63 9.00 -8.81 1.82
N ASP A 64 9.92 -8.26 1.05
CA ASP A 64 11.05 -9.01 0.51
C ASP A 64 12.09 -9.35 1.58
N ASP A 65 12.39 -8.41 2.49
CA ASP A 65 13.43 -8.58 3.52
C ASP A 65 12.95 -9.43 4.71
N LEU A 66 11.67 -9.36 5.07
CA LEU A 66 11.11 -10.04 6.24
C LEU A 66 10.29 -11.28 5.88
N GLY A 67 9.96 -11.49 4.60
CA GLY A 67 9.11 -12.58 4.16
C GLY A 67 7.67 -12.49 4.71
N VAL A 68 7.22 -11.29 5.08
CA VAL A 68 5.87 -11.06 5.60
C VAL A 68 4.86 -11.03 4.46
N THR A 69 3.72 -11.67 4.65
CA THR A 69 2.59 -11.54 3.74
C THR A 69 1.85 -10.23 4.04
N ILE A 70 1.66 -9.40 3.02
CA ILE A 70 1.01 -8.09 3.17
C ILE A 70 -0.35 -8.13 2.51
N ILE A 71 -1.37 -7.73 3.27
CA ILE A 71 -2.73 -7.51 2.79
C ILE A 71 -3.02 -6.02 2.93
N GLU A 72 -3.19 -5.35 1.81
CA GLU A 72 -3.40 -3.91 1.75
C GLU A 72 -4.79 -3.58 1.24
N VAL A 73 -5.49 -2.69 1.94
CA VAL A 73 -6.72 -2.06 1.47
C VAL A 73 -6.34 -0.69 0.93
N THR A 74 -6.62 -0.45 -0.34
CA THR A 74 -6.27 0.82 -1.00
C THR A 74 -7.20 1.15 -2.15
N HIS A 75 -7.33 2.44 -2.46
CA HIS A 75 -7.90 2.96 -3.70
C HIS A 75 -6.87 3.78 -4.51
N ASP A 76 -5.61 3.78 -4.08
CA ASP A 76 -4.52 4.44 -4.80
C ASP A 76 -4.21 3.67 -6.08
N VAL A 77 -4.59 4.26 -7.22
CA VAL A 77 -4.47 3.64 -8.54
C VAL A 77 -3.03 3.28 -8.88
N ASP A 78 -2.07 4.13 -8.51
CA ASP A 78 -0.66 3.86 -8.80
C ASP A 78 -0.14 2.67 -7.97
N SER A 79 -0.51 2.57 -6.68
CA SER A 79 -0.18 1.40 -5.86
C SER A 79 -0.79 0.12 -6.44
N ILE A 80 -2.07 0.16 -6.86
CA ILE A 80 -2.74 -1.00 -7.47
C ILE A 80 -1.96 -1.53 -8.66
N PHE A 81 -1.45 -0.64 -9.53
CA PHE A 81 -0.73 -1.07 -10.73
C PHE A 81 0.73 -1.44 -10.48
N ASP A 82 1.39 -0.78 -9.53
CA ASP A 82 2.84 -0.83 -9.42
C ASP A 82 3.33 -1.88 -8.41
N ILE A 83 2.56 -2.23 -7.38
CA ILE A 83 3.04 -3.06 -6.28
C ILE A 83 2.24 -4.33 -5.98
N LEU A 84 1.03 -4.47 -6.51
CA LEU A 84 0.18 -5.62 -6.16
C LEU A 84 0.54 -6.86 -6.99
N ASP A 85 0.72 -7.99 -6.30
CA ASP A 85 0.88 -9.30 -6.93
C ASP A 85 -0.49 -9.90 -7.30
N ARG A 86 -1.41 -9.86 -6.35
CA ARG A 86 -2.80 -10.30 -6.50
C ARG A 86 -3.73 -9.31 -5.80
N PHE A 87 -4.97 -9.24 -6.23
CA PHE A 87 -5.94 -8.35 -5.61
C PHE A 87 -7.38 -8.88 -5.70
N LEU A 88 -8.19 -8.34 -4.80
CA LEU A 88 -9.63 -8.52 -4.75
C LEU A 88 -10.31 -7.18 -5.06
N ILE A 89 -11.34 -7.20 -5.86
CA ILE A 89 -12.24 -6.05 -6.04
C ILE A 89 -13.53 -6.37 -5.31
N ILE A 90 -13.88 -5.47 -4.38
CA ILE A 90 -15.16 -5.55 -3.67
C ILE A 90 -16.08 -4.49 -4.26
N ASP A 91 -17.21 -4.93 -4.78
CA ASP A 91 -18.26 -4.07 -5.29
C ASP A 91 -19.62 -4.58 -4.82
N ASN A 92 -20.51 -3.65 -4.43
CA ASN A 92 -21.85 -3.99 -3.92
C ASN A 92 -21.84 -5.10 -2.84
N LYS A 93 -20.90 -5.05 -1.91
CA LYS A 93 -20.70 -6.01 -0.80
C LYS A 93 -20.39 -7.45 -1.26
N LYS A 94 -19.88 -7.61 -2.48
CA LYS A 94 -19.50 -8.90 -3.05
C LYS A 94 -18.10 -8.80 -3.66
N ILE A 95 -17.43 -9.94 -3.78
CA ILE A 95 -16.19 -10.03 -4.55
C ILE A 95 -16.56 -10.00 -6.03
N ALA A 96 -16.21 -8.90 -6.69
CA ALA A 96 -16.41 -8.72 -8.14
C ALA A 96 -15.30 -9.39 -8.95
N PHE A 97 -14.09 -9.48 -8.40
CA PHE A 97 -12.93 -10.12 -9.04
C PHE A 97 -11.91 -10.53 -8.00
N GLU A 98 -11.19 -11.62 -8.27
CA GLU A 98 -10.00 -12.06 -7.55
C GLU A 98 -8.97 -12.57 -8.54
N GLY A 99 -7.74 -12.06 -8.48
CA GLY A 99 -6.66 -12.51 -9.36
C GLY A 99 -5.52 -11.53 -9.49
N SER A 100 -4.73 -11.71 -10.55
CA SER A 100 -3.62 -10.84 -10.92
C SER A 100 -4.03 -9.76 -11.92
N MET A 101 -3.14 -8.79 -12.15
CA MET A 101 -3.33 -7.75 -13.16
C MET A 101 -3.44 -8.35 -14.57
N ASN A 102 -2.67 -9.40 -14.87
CA ASN A 102 -2.75 -10.07 -16.18
C ASN A 102 -4.10 -10.75 -16.38
N GLU A 103 -4.61 -11.41 -15.34
CA GLU A 103 -5.92 -12.09 -15.42
C GLU A 103 -7.06 -11.11 -15.66
N ILE A 104 -7.09 -9.98 -14.94
CA ILE A 104 -8.15 -8.97 -15.12
C ILE A 104 -8.05 -8.26 -16.47
N SER A 105 -6.84 -8.02 -16.95
CA SER A 105 -6.62 -7.35 -18.25
C SER A 105 -7.14 -8.17 -19.43
N ASN A 106 -7.24 -9.47 -19.27
CA ASN A 106 -7.74 -10.40 -20.28
C ASN A 106 -9.26 -10.63 -20.22
N LEU A 107 -9.95 -10.04 -19.24
CA LEU A 107 -11.41 -10.18 -19.15
C LEU A 107 -12.11 -9.35 -20.23
N ALA A 108 -13.15 -9.93 -20.84
CA ALA A 108 -13.99 -9.24 -21.81
C ALA A 108 -14.71 -8.02 -21.21
N HIS A 109 -15.01 -8.07 -19.91
CA HIS A 109 -15.57 -6.97 -19.14
C HIS A 109 -14.70 -6.74 -17.91
N ASN A 110 -13.87 -5.71 -17.97
CA ASN A 110 -12.88 -5.44 -16.93
C ASN A 110 -13.45 -4.51 -15.85
N PRO A 111 -13.63 -4.98 -14.61
CA PRO A 111 -14.14 -4.15 -13.50
C PRO A 111 -13.26 -2.94 -13.16
N LEU A 112 -11.99 -2.95 -13.58
CA LEU A 112 -11.05 -1.83 -13.39
C LEU A 112 -10.99 -0.89 -14.59
N GLU A 113 -11.87 -1.01 -15.56
CA GLU A 113 -11.77 -0.20 -16.79
C GLU A 113 -11.73 1.30 -16.51
N GLU A 114 -12.51 1.78 -15.55
CA GLU A 114 -12.48 3.18 -15.13
C GLU A 114 -11.15 3.57 -14.51
N LEU A 115 -10.55 2.72 -13.66
CA LEU A 115 -9.24 2.94 -13.07
C LEU A 115 -8.13 2.96 -14.13
N PHE A 116 -8.20 2.08 -15.13
CA PHE A 116 -7.27 2.10 -16.27
C PHE A 116 -7.38 3.41 -17.06
N LYS A 117 -8.60 3.92 -17.27
CA LYS A 117 -8.82 5.21 -17.93
C LYS A 117 -8.23 6.36 -17.12
N MET A 118 -8.41 6.37 -15.81
CA MET A 118 -7.85 7.38 -14.91
C MET A 118 -6.31 7.41 -14.96
N ARG A 119 -5.66 6.25 -15.00
CA ARG A 119 -4.19 6.17 -15.12
C ARG A 119 -3.69 6.77 -16.43
N LYS A 120 -4.36 6.48 -17.54
CA LYS A 120 -4.01 7.03 -18.87
C LYS A 120 -4.14 8.54 -18.93
N VAL A 121 -5.09 9.12 -18.21
CA VAL A 121 -5.26 10.59 -18.14
C VAL A 121 -4.16 11.25 -17.31
N LYS A 122 -3.62 10.57 -16.29
CA LYS A 122 -2.52 11.09 -15.46
C LYS A 122 -1.14 10.93 -16.12
N ALA A 123 -1.01 10.05 -17.03
CA ALA A 123 0.21 9.87 -17.81
C ALA A 123 0.29 10.88 -18.97
#